data_bb53b408d602eb6ec722941bd6de6522
#
_entry.id   bb53b408d602eb6ec722941bd6de6522
#
_cell.length_a   1.000
_cell.length_b   1.000
_cell.length_c   1.000
_cell.angle_alpha   90.00
_cell.angle_beta   90.00
_cell.angle_gamma   90.00
#
_symmetry.space_group_name_H-M   'P 1'
#
loop_
_entity.id
_entity.type
_entity.pdbx_description
1 polymer ?
#
loop_
_entity_poly.entity_id
_entity_poly.type
_entity_poly.pdbx_seq_one_letter_code
_entity_poly.pdbx_strand_id
1 'polypeptide(L)'
;MRNKCPVDIEKIYNDHIVKKNEENYKKRYKDREHHYHASGAGTCSRKLYYESVELAPTTNPANERSSRIMRLGTIVHDDLQLSLSDTTIYSNTTYEESIYSKEKDIYNIQKEKFEFHIEGEIIIDSLNVRGFFDLVAVGEVSGEVHLIDFKTMASYSWSRKFGKKYYDASASIHQELQMGTYGLALKEKFGRLDSMWLYYYNKDTSRMKAHQVPMQMLDRARAFWTNVNEEHKEGLPMFRERFSPVEDWNCNYCRFLDHCNPPFFKKK
;
A
#
# COMPACT_ATOMS: atom_id res chain seq x y z
N MET A 1 -15.62 -43.61 4.77
CA MET A 1 -15.82 -42.57 3.75
C MET A 1 -15.96 -41.24 4.47
N ARG A 2 -15.13 -40.23 4.20
CA ARG A 2 -15.35 -38.90 4.79
C ARG A 2 -16.59 -38.32 4.12
N ASN A 3 -17.61 -37.98 4.91
CA ASN A 3 -18.80 -37.30 4.43
C ASN A 3 -18.36 -35.95 3.82
N LYS A 4 -18.46 -35.84 2.49
CA LYS A 4 -18.22 -34.54 1.81
C LYS A 4 -19.51 -33.72 1.90
N CYS A 5 -19.37 -32.43 2.17
CA CYS A 5 -20.48 -31.48 2.06
C CYS A 5 -21.09 -31.60 0.66
N PRO A 6 -22.40 -31.69 0.50
CA PRO A 6 -23.04 -31.81 -0.82
C PRO A 6 -22.92 -30.53 -1.67
N VAL A 7 -22.60 -29.43 -1.03
CA VAL A 7 -22.39 -28.13 -1.69
C VAL A 7 -20.90 -27.77 -1.66
N ASP A 8 -20.32 -27.47 -2.82
CA ASP A 8 -18.94 -27.00 -2.94
C ASP A 8 -18.86 -25.49 -2.69
N ILE A 9 -18.89 -25.12 -1.40
CA ILE A 9 -18.80 -23.73 -0.95
C ILE A 9 -17.45 -23.11 -1.36
N GLU A 10 -16.37 -23.89 -1.35
CA GLU A 10 -15.05 -23.39 -1.73
C GLU A 10 -15.03 -22.91 -3.18
N LYS A 11 -15.57 -23.71 -4.11
CA LYS A 11 -15.69 -23.34 -5.51
C LYS A 11 -16.56 -22.09 -5.69
N ILE A 12 -17.73 -22.07 -5.07
CA ILE A 12 -18.65 -20.92 -5.16
C ILE A 12 -17.94 -19.61 -4.69
N TYR A 13 -17.20 -19.69 -3.59
CA TYR A 13 -16.50 -18.53 -3.06
C TYR A 13 -15.32 -18.10 -3.94
N ASN A 14 -14.58 -19.02 -4.53
CA ASN A 14 -13.51 -18.72 -5.47
C ASN A 14 -14.05 -18.03 -6.74
N ASP A 15 -15.14 -18.54 -7.30
CA ASP A 15 -15.81 -17.95 -8.47
C ASP A 15 -16.30 -16.51 -8.14
N HIS A 16 -16.85 -16.30 -6.94
CA HIS A 16 -17.23 -14.96 -6.48
C HIS A 16 -16.03 -13.99 -6.41
N ILE A 17 -14.89 -14.44 -5.86
CA ILE A 17 -13.67 -13.61 -5.77
C ILE A 17 -13.17 -13.22 -7.16
N VAL A 18 -13.14 -14.17 -8.12
CA VAL A 18 -12.73 -13.89 -9.50
C VAL A 18 -13.62 -12.80 -10.09
N LYS A 19 -14.94 -12.95 -9.99
CA LYS A 19 -15.90 -11.97 -10.50
C LYS A 19 -15.68 -10.57 -9.87
N LYS A 20 -15.50 -10.50 -8.55
CA LYS A 20 -15.24 -9.23 -7.84
C LYS A 20 -13.93 -8.59 -8.28
N ASN A 21 -12.88 -9.37 -8.48
CA ASN A 21 -11.60 -8.85 -8.95
C ASN A 21 -11.71 -8.29 -10.38
N GLU A 22 -12.46 -8.93 -11.26
CA GLU A 22 -12.72 -8.44 -12.62
C GLU A 22 -13.55 -7.14 -12.61
N GLU A 23 -14.61 -7.05 -11.78
CA GLU A 23 -15.40 -5.85 -11.61
C GLU A 23 -14.54 -4.67 -11.11
N ASN A 24 -13.73 -4.90 -10.09
CA ASN A 24 -12.83 -3.90 -9.53
C ASN A 24 -11.76 -3.48 -10.53
N TYR A 25 -11.21 -4.43 -11.29
CA TYR A 25 -10.24 -4.14 -12.34
C TYR A 25 -10.86 -3.21 -13.39
N LYS A 26 -12.04 -3.56 -13.93
CA LYS A 26 -12.76 -2.74 -14.92
C LYS A 26 -13.05 -1.34 -14.38
N LYS A 27 -13.49 -1.22 -13.11
CA LYS A 27 -13.79 0.07 -12.48
C LYS A 27 -12.53 0.94 -12.34
N ARG A 28 -11.42 0.36 -11.91
CA ARG A 28 -10.17 1.11 -11.63
C ARG A 28 -9.35 1.45 -12.88
N TYR A 29 -9.52 0.70 -13.97
CA TYR A 29 -8.63 0.78 -15.13
C TYR A 29 -9.33 1.14 -16.43
N LYS A 30 -10.61 1.53 -16.39
CA LYS A 30 -11.44 1.80 -17.57
C LYS A 30 -10.92 2.95 -18.44
N ASP A 31 -10.23 3.92 -17.85
CA ASP A 31 -9.75 5.13 -18.50
C ASP A 31 -8.24 5.33 -18.30
N ARG A 32 -7.46 4.24 -18.40
CA ARG A 32 -6.01 4.30 -18.28
C ARG A 32 -5.39 5.01 -19.47
N GLU A 33 -5.11 6.29 -19.30
CA GLU A 33 -3.94 6.85 -19.95
C GLU A 33 -2.71 6.30 -19.23
N HIS A 34 -1.82 5.64 -19.94
CA HIS A 34 -0.53 5.00 -19.66
C HIS A 34 0.24 5.38 -18.36
N HIS A 35 -0.41 5.43 -17.21
CA HIS A 35 0.23 5.79 -15.95
C HIS A 35 0.69 4.55 -15.17
N TYR A 36 1.85 4.64 -14.52
CA TYR A 36 2.26 3.67 -13.50
C TYR A 36 1.33 3.75 -12.31
N HIS A 37 1.11 2.61 -11.65
CA HIS A 37 0.33 2.59 -10.42
C HIS A 37 1.22 2.85 -9.21
N ALA A 38 0.82 3.76 -8.31
CA ALA A 38 1.60 4.14 -7.12
C ALA A 38 1.98 2.94 -6.24
N SER A 39 1.13 1.90 -6.16
CA SER A 39 1.44 0.64 -5.46
C SER A 39 2.57 -0.18 -6.12
N GLY A 40 3.01 0.19 -7.31
CA GLY A 40 4.19 -0.35 -7.98
C GLY A 40 5.51 0.26 -7.49
N ALA A 41 5.48 1.26 -6.62
CA ALA A 41 6.68 1.88 -6.08
C ALA A 41 7.61 0.85 -5.42
N GLY A 42 8.89 0.90 -5.78
CA GLY A 42 9.89 -0.05 -5.27
C GLY A 42 9.85 -1.44 -5.90
N THR A 43 9.00 -1.68 -6.90
CA THR A 43 9.00 -2.95 -7.64
C THR A 43 10.03 -2.94 -8.78
N CYS A 44 10.23 -4.11 -9.41
CA CYS A 44 11.15 -4.27 -10.53
C CYS A 44 10.75 -3.40 -11.73
N SER A 45 11.70 -2.61 -12.29
CA SER A 45 11.48 -1.72 -13.43
C SER A 45 10.97 -2.47 -14.67
N ARG A 46 11.49 -3.66 -14.97
CA ARG A 46 10.98 -4.49 -16.09
C ARG A 46 9.52 -4.88 -15.91
N LYS A 47 9.10 -5.18 -14.68
CA LYS A 47 7.68 -5.48 -14.39
C LYS A 47 6.82 -4.25 -14.68
N LEU A 48 7.26 -3.08 -14.23
CA LEU A 48 6.57 -1.81 -14.49
C LEU A 48 6.50 -1.50 -15.98
N TYR A 49 7.57 -1.78 -16.72
CA TYR A 49 7.58 -1.63 -18.18
C TYR A 49 6.54 -2.54 -18.86
N TYR A 50 6.51 -3.83 -18.52
CA TYR A 50 5.52 -4.74 -19.08
C TYR A 50 4.08 -4.35 -18.75
N GLU A 51 3.86 -3.78 -17.57
CA GLU A 51 2.55 -3.25 -17.18
C GLU A 51 2.19 -1.97 -17.96
N SER A 52 3.16 -1.10 -18.25
CA SER A 52 2.93 0.16 -18.99
C SER A 52 2.65 -0.07 -20.47
N VAL A 53 3.23 -1.09 -21.08
CA VAL A 53 2.95 -1.48 -22.48
C VAL A 53 1.82 -2.49 -22.60
N GLU A 54 1.05 -2.71 -21.54
CA GLU A 54 -0.11 -3.61 -21.48
C GLU A 54 0.19 -5.04 -21.96
N LEU A 55 1.42 -5.51 -21.77
CA LEU A 55 1.78 -6.86 -22.12
C LEU A 55 0.90 -7.86 -21.39
N ALA A 56 0.30 -8.79 -22.12
CA ALA A 56 -0.54 -9.82 -21.51
C ALA A 56 0.28 -10.66 -20.52
N PRO A 57 -0.18 -10.83 -19.27
CA PRO A 57 0.50 -11.69 -18.31
C PRO A 57 0.45 -13.15 -18.76
N THR A 58 1.59 -13.84 -18.75
CA THR A 58 1.69 -15.22 -19.22
C THR A 58 1.61 -16.26 -18.13
N THR A 59 1.87 -15.88 -16.89
CA THR A 59 1.99 -16.84 -15.79
C THR A 59 1.53 -16.31 -14.47
N ASN A 60 1.17 -17.27 -13.63
CA ASN A 60 0.78 -17.11 -12.24
C ASN A 60 -0.40 -16.16 -12.01
N PRO A 61 -1.61 -16.51 -12.48
CA PRO A 61 -2.76 -16.03 -11.72
C PRO A 61 -2.53 -16.49 -10.27
N ALA A 62 -2.76 -15.59 -9.31
CA ALA A 62 -2.73 -16.00 -7.92
C ALA A 62 -3.58 -17.25 -7.77
N ASN A 63 -3.03 -18.31 -7.16
CA ASN A 63 -3.84 -19.50 -6.92
C ASN A 63 -5.02 -19.13 -6.00
N GLU A 64 -6.04 -19.98 -5.96
CA GLU A 64 -7.27 -19.72 -5.21
C GLU A 64 -7.02 -19.35 -3.76
N ARG A 65 -6.07 -20.02 -3.10
CA ARG A 65 -5.68 -19.69 -1.72
C ARG A 65 -5.12 -18.28 -1.60
N SER A 66 -4.23 -17.88 -2.51
CA SER A 66 -3.65 -16.53 -2.53
C SER A 66 -4.73 -15.47 -2.80
N SER A 67 -5.68 -15.77 -3.68
CA SER A 67 -6.81 -14.88 -3.97
C SER A 67 -7.70 -14.68 -2.74
N ARG A 68 -7.96 -15.75 -1.96
CA ARG A 68 -8.71 -15.64 -0.69
C ARG A 68 -7.95 -14.81 0.35
N ILE A 69 -6.62 -14.98 0.44
CA ILE A 69 -5.78 -14.17 1.36
C ILE A 69 -5.79 -12.69 0.98
N MET A 70 -5.74 -12.38 -0.32
CA MET A 70 -5.85 -11.01 -0.81
C MET A 70 -7.24 -10.43 -0.53
N ARG A 71 -8.29 -11.20 -0.78
CA ARG A 71 -9.68 -10.77 -0.51
C ARG A 71 -9.90 -10.45 0.98
N LEU A 72 -9.32 -11.24 1.90
CA LEU A 72 -9.37 -10.92 3.33
C LEU A 72 -8.74 -9.55 3.62
N GLY A 73 -7.63 -9.22 2.95
CA GLY A 73 -7.03 -7.89 3.03
C GLY A 73 -7.99 -6.78 2.62
N THR A 74 -8.65 -6.96 1.46
CA THR A 74 -9.65 -5.99 0.95
C THR A 74 -10.81 -5.81 1.94
N ILE A 75 -11.35 -6.90 2.50
CA ILE A 75 -12.47 -6.83 3.47
C ILE A 75 -12.07 -6.02 4.71
N VAL A 76 -10.85 -6.22 5.24
CA VAL A 76 -10.36 -5.43 6.37
C VAL A 76 -10.20 -3.96 6.02
N HIS A 77 -9.73 -3.63 4.82
CA HIS A 77 -9.66 -2.26 4.33
C HIS A 77 -11.05 -1.62 4.24
N ASP A 78 -11.98 -2.30 3.56
CA ASP A 78 -13.34 -1.83 3.36
C ASP A 78 -14.03 -1.54 4.72
N ASP A 79 -13.84 -2.42 5.71
CA ASP A 79 -14.42 -2.29 7.04
C ASP A 79 -13.80 -1.14 7.84
N LEU A 80 -12.47 -0.98 7.78
CA LEU A 80 -11.79 0.16 8.41
C LEU A 80 -12.23 1.50 7.80
N GLN A 81 -12.33 1.59 6.48
CA GLN A 81 -12.79 2.79 5.80
C GLN A 81 -14.25 3.11 6.12
N LEU A 82 -15.11 2.08 6.18
CA LEU A 82 -16.51 2.25 6.56
C LEU A 82 -16.64 2.77 8.00
N SER A 83 -15.83 2.26 8.92
CA SER A 83 -15.85 2.71 10.32
C SER A 83 -15.50 4.19 10.49
N LEU A 84 -14.73 4.74 9.55
CA LEU A 84 -14.32 6.15 9.55
C LEU A 84 -15.38 7.07 8.93
N SER A 85 -16.19 6.56 7.99
CA SER A 85 -17.22 7.34 7.32
C SER A 85 -18.40 7.71 8.25
N ASP A 86 -18.64 6.91 9.28
CA ASP A 86 -19.78 7.06 10.19
C ASP A 86 -19.46 7.80 11.49
N THR A 87 -18.21 8.28 11.66
CA THR A 87 -17.73 8.74 12.96
C THR A 87 -17.27 10.20 12.94
N THR A 88 -17.81 11.03 13.86
CA THR A 88 -17.16 12.27 14.27
C THR A 88 -16.01 11.89 15.20
N ILE A 89 -14.82 11.75 14.69
CA ILE A 89 -13.69 11.24 15.47
C ILE A 89 -12.91 12.37 16.09
N TYR A 90 -12.66 12.20 17.37
CA TYR A 90 -11.76 13.03 18.13
C TYR A 90 -10.35 12.44 18.05
N SER A 91 -9.33 13.30 17.96
CA SER A 91 -7.95 12.89 18.04
C SER A 91 -7.70 12.05 19.30
N ASN A 92 -7.03 10.91 19.12
CA ASN A 92 -6.50 10.12 20.24
C ASN A 92 -5.19 10.70 20.79
N THR A 93 -4.78 11.88 20.37
CA THR A 93 -3.69 12.61 21.00
C THR A 93 -4.20 13.24 22.30
N THR A 94 -4.43 12.43 23.31
CA THR A 94 -4.16 12.86 24.65
C THR A 94 -2.65 12.97 24.74
N TYR A 95 -2.11 14.14 24.46
CA TYR A 95 -0.83 14.53 25.01
C TYR A 95 -1.00 14.63 26.51
N GLU A 96 -0.85 13.52 27.22
CA GLU A 96 -0.39 13.55 28.58
C GLU A 96 1.11 13.88 28.55
N GLU A 97 1.46 15.06 28.10
CA GLU A 97 2.60 15.73 28.65
C GLU A 97 2.19 16.11 30.06
N SER A 98 2.53 15.25 31.01
CA SER A 98 2.56 15.61 32.43
C SER A 98 3.68 16.61 32.62
N ILE A 99 3.42 17.87 32.24
CA ILE A 99 4.18 19.01 32.77
C ILE A 99 3.69 19.14 34.18
N TYR A 100 4.45 18.62 35.13
CA TYR A 100 4.33 18.96 36.54
C TYR A 100 4.61 20.45 36.69
N SER A 101 3.63 21.29 36.43
CA SER A 101 3.62 22.65 36.89
C SER A 101 2.73 22.72 38.13
N LYS A 102 3.31 23.25 39.24
CA LYS A 102 2.65 23.42 40.54
C LYS A 102 1.60 24.53 40.56
N GLU A 103 1.12 24.99 39.45
CA GLU A 103 0.09 26.02 39.34
C GLU A 103 -1.13 25.43 38.58
N LYS A 104 -2.29 25.60 39.22
CA LYS A 104 -3.60 25.17 38.77
C LYS A 104 -4.08 25.98 37.57
N ASP A 105 -3.47 25.83 36.44
CA ASP A 105 -4.06 26.30 35.19
C ASP A 105 -4.79 25.12 34.51
N ILE A 106 -6.10 25.26 34.50
CA ILE A 106 -7.00 24.35 33.76
C ILE A 106 -6.75 24.62 32.30
N TYR A 107 -5.83 23.85 31.68
CA TYR A 107 -5.71 23.83 30.25
C TYR A 107 -6.95 23.11 29.66
N ASN A 108 -7.80 23.87 28.97
CA ASN A 108 -8.80 23.32 28.10
C ASN A 108 -8.03 22.60 26.96
N ILE A 109 -7.84 21.30 27.11
CA ILE A 109 -7.35 20.47 26.03
C ILE A 109 -8.47 20.45 24.99
N GLN A 110 -8.37 21.33 24.00
CA GLN A 110 -9.25 21.32 22.85
C GLN A 110 -8.95 20.05 22.05
N LYS A 111 -9.89 19.09 22.07
CA LYS A 111 -9.74 17.87 21.27
C LYS A 111 -9.78 18.25 19.80
N GLU A 112 -8.72 17.96 19.07
CA GLU A 112 -8.64 18.13 17.61
C GLU A 112 -9.70 17.24 16.95
N LYS A 113 -10.50 17.81 16.06
CA LYS A 113 -11.35 17.06 15.15
C LYS A 113 -10.68 16.95 13.80
N PHE A 114 -10.94 15.87 13.10
CA PHE A 114 -10.41 15.64 11.77
C PHE A 114 -11.52 15.53 10.74
N GLU A 115 -11.31 16.19 9.60
CA GLU A 115 -12.02 15.92 8.36
C GLU A 115 -11.31 14.75 7.66
N PHE A 116 -12.08 13.73 7.25
CA PHE A 116 -11.55 12.55 6.58
C PHE A 116 -11.85 12.55 5.09
N HIS A 117 -10.80 12.41 4.29
CA HIS A 117 -10.89 12.14 2.86
C HIS A 117 -10.54 10.66 2.64
N ILE A 118 -11.56 9.84 2.36
CA ILE A 118 -11.45 8.39 2.23
C ILE A 118 -11.38 7.99 0.76
N GLU A 119 -10.42 7.13 0.40
CA GLU A 119 -10.26 6.54 -0.93
C GLU A 119 -10.21 7.56 -2.08
N GLY A 120 -9.26 8.49 -2.00
CA GLY A 120 -9.09 9.53 -3.01
C GLY A 120 -8.05 9.18 -4.06
N GLU A 121 -8.29 9.65 -5.28
CA GLU A 121 -7.36 9.51 -6.39
C GLU A 121 -6.25 10.55 -6.34
N ILE A 122 -5.04 10.12 -6.73
CA ILE A 122 -3.92 11.02 -7.04
C ILE A 122 -3.41 10.75 -8.45
N ILE A 123 -2.99 11.83 -9.13
CA ILE A 123 -2.27 11.79 -10.41
C ILE A 123 -1.05 12.70 -10.28
N ILE A 124 0.11 12.22 -10.71
CA ILE A 124 1.36 13.00 -10.79
C ILE A 124 1.86 12.89 -12.23
N ASP A 125 1.39 13.79 -13.09
CA ASP A 125 1.69 13.77 -14.53
C ASP A 125 3.19 13.84 -14.80
N SER A 126 3.92 14.66 -14.06
CA SER A 126 5.37 14.80 -14.18
C SER A 126 6.17 13.52 -13.90
N LEU A 127 5.57 12.57 -13.20
CA LEU A 127 6.14 11.26 -12.87
C LEU A 127 5.42 10.11 -13.57
N ASN A 128 4.38 10.41 -14.34
CA ASN A 128 3.55 9.41 -15.01
C ASN A 128 2.97 8.38 -14.04
N VAL A 129 2.46 8.84 -12.88
CA VAL A 129 1.95 7.97 -11.80
C VAL A 129 0.53 8.34 -11.42
N ARG A 130 -0.29 7.30 -11.23
CA ARG A 130 -1.65 7.37 -10.71
C ARG A 130 -1.81 6.42 -9.53
N GLY A 131 -2.66 6.74 -8.58
CA GLY A 131 -2.98 5.85 -7.47
C GLY A 131 -4.17 6.31 -6.66
N PHE A 132 -4.50 5.49 -5.66
CA PHE A 132 -5.59 5.78 -4.72
C PHE A 132 -5.03 5.65 -3.31
N PHE A 133 -5.14 6.70 -2.52
CA PHE A 133 -4.80 6.66 -1.09
C PHE A 133 -5.99 6.17 -0.27
N ASP A 134 -5.72 5.55 0.86
CA ASP A 134 -6.79 5.01 1.72
C ASP A 134 -7.46 6.11 2.53
N LEU A 135 -6.68 6.99 3.17
CA LEU A 135 -7.18 8.02 4.07
C LEU A 135 -6.25 9.23 4.15
N VAL A 136 -6.83 10.42 4.08
CA VAL A 136 -6.20 11.66 4.52
C VAL A 136 -7.05 12.26 5.63
N ALA A 137 -6.42 12.59 6.76
CA ALA A 137 -7.04 13.28 7.88
C ALA A 137 -6.52 14.72 7.94
N VAL A 138 -7.42 15.69 7.95
CA VAL A 138 -7.12 17.12 8.04
C VAL A 138 -7.65 17.65 9.35
N GLY A 139 -6.78 18.21 10.20
CA GLY A 139 -7.18 18.81 11.47
C GLY A 139 -8.01 20.09 11.24
N GLU A 140 -9.19 20.17 11.86
CA GLU A 140 -10.10 21.33 11.70
C GLU A 140 -9.53 22.61 12.29
N VAL A 141 -8.71 22.48 13.34
CA VAL A 141 -8.13 23.64 14.06
C VAL A 141 -6.69 23.88 13.64
N SER A 142 -5.88 22.82 13.64
CA SER A 142 -4.45 22.91 13.30
C SER A 142 -4.19 23.07 11.80
N GLY A 143 -5.11 22.60 10.96
CA GLY A 143 -4.92 22.45 9.54
C GLY A 143 -3.85 21.41 9.17
N GLU A 144 -3.39 20.60 10.12
CA GLU A 144 -2.40 19.54 9.86
C GLU A 144 -2.98 18.48 8.95
N VAL A 145 -2.16 18.00 8.00
CA VAL A 145 -2.53 17.01 7.00
C VAL A 145 -1.75 15.72 7.24
N HIS A 146 -2.48 14.65 7.49
CA HIS A 146 -1.92 13.34 7.79
C HIS A 146 -2.38 12.31 6.75
N LEU A 147 -1.43 11.67 6.08
CA LEU A 147 -1.69 10.56 5.15
C LEU A 147 -1.60 9.23 5.92
N ILE A 148 -2.63 8.40 5.77
CA ILE A 148 -2.70 7.09 6.42
C ILE A 148 -3.06 6.04 5.36
N ASP A 149 -2.36 4.91 5.35
CA ASP A 149 -2.62 3.81 4.45
C ASP A 149 -2.68 2.50 5.24
N PHE A 150 -3.72 1.72 4.98
CA PHE A 150 -3.98 0.47 5.69
C PHE A 150 -3.25 -0.69 5.04
N LYS A 151 -2.60 -1.51 5.83
CA LYS A 151 -1.90 -2.70 5.36
C LYS A 151 -2.27 -3.92 6.20
N THR A 152 -2.57 -5.02 5.55
CA THR A 152 -2.78 -6.30 6.25
C THR A 152 -1.56 -7.20 6.07
N MET A 153 -1.20 -7.92 7.11
CA MET A 153 -0.08 -8.86 7.06
C MET A 153 -0.31 -10.10 7.92
N ALA A 154 0.37 -11.19 7.58
CA ALA A 154 0.42 -12.39 8.40
C ALA A 154 1.43 -12.25 9.55
N SER A 155 1.32 -13.09 10.56
CA SER A 155 2.18 -13.07 11.75
C SER A 155 3.68 -13.22 11.45
N TYR A 156 4.04 -13.93 10.39
CA TYR A 156 5.44 -14.02 9.97
C TYR A 156 6.00 -12.64 9.54
N SER A 157 5.29 -11.94 8.66
CA SER A 157 5.69 -10.59 8.21
C SER A 157 5.61 -9.57 9.35
N TRP A 158 4.63 -9.73 10.24
CA TRP A 158 4.51 -8.92 11.45
C TRP A 158 5.74 -9.04 12.34
N SER A 159 6.24 -10.27 12.54
CA SER A 159 7.43 -10.54 13.36
C SER A 159 8.71 -9.96 12.73
N ARG A 160 8.80 -9.95 11.40
CA ARG A 160 9.91 -9.28 10.69
C ARG A 160 9.85 -7.76 10.83
N LYS A 161 8.67 -7.16 10.75
CA LYS A 161 8.51 -5.71 10.85
C LYS A 161 8.61 -5.18 12.28
N PHE A 162 7.99 -5.87 13.24
CA PHE A 162 7.80 -5.37 14.61
C PHE A 162 8.44 -6.23 15.69
N GLY A 163 8.96 -7.38 15.33
CA GLY A 163 9.57 -8.31 16.26
C GLY A 163 11.00 -7.90 16.65
N LYS A 164 11.38 -8.18 17.90
CA LYS A 164 12.74 -7.89 18.37
C LYS A 164 13.81 -8.81 17.76
N LYS A 165 13.45 -10.07 17.50
CA LYS A 165 14.39 -11.12 17.10
C LYS A 165 14.67 -11.15 15.59
N TYR A 166 13.69 -10.78 14.76
CA TYR A 166 13.74 -10.91 13.30
C TYR A 166 13.42 -9.58 12.60
N TYR A 167 13.74 -8.47 13.28
CA TYR A 167 13.50 -7.15 12.73
C TYR A 167 14.29 -6.95 11.44
N ASP A 168 13.59 -6.50 10.41
CA ASP A 168 14.15 -6.17 9.10
C ASP A 168 13.63 -4.79 8.67
N ALA A 169 14.51 -3.80 8.73
CA ALA A 169 14.16 -2.42 8.39
C ALA A 169 13.71 -2.26 6.92
N SER A 170 14.17 -3.14 6.02
CA SER A 170 13.83 -3.10 4.60
C SER A 170 12.48 -3.76 4.26
N ALA A 171 11.90 -4.52 5.20
CA ALA A 171 10.70 -5.33 4.97
C ALA A 171 9.46 -4.56 4.48
N SER A 172 9.47 -3.24 4.55
CA SER A 172 8.37 -2.37 4.11
C SER A 172 8.77 -1.24 3.18
N ILE A 173 9.99 -1.25 2.67
CA ILE A 173 10.52 -0.13 1.86
C ILE A 173 9.62 0.20 0.65
N HIS A 174 9.04 -0.81 0.00
CA HIS A 174 8.12 -0.59 -1.11
C HIS A 174 6.80 0.08 -0.66
N GLN A 175 6.30 -0.24 0.53
CA GLN A 175 5.11 0.41 1.11
C GLN A 175 5.42 1.86 1.52
N GLU A 176 6.60 2.10 2.06
CA GLU A 176 7.05 3.46 2.39
C GLU A 176 7.27 4.31 1.13
N LEU A 177 7.78 3.73 0.04
CA LEU A 177 7.87 4.40 -1.27
C LEU A 177 6.48 4.70 -1.85
N GLN A 178 5.52 3.81 -1.68
CA GLN A 178 4.12 4.06 -2.04
C GLN A 178 3.58 5.25 -1.27
N MET A 179 3.81 5.32 0.04
CA MET A 179 3.43 6.47 0.88
C MET A 179 4.09 7.75 0.43
N GLY A 180 5.40 7.71 0.13
CA GLY A 180 6.11 8.85 -0.45
C GLY A 180 5.49 9.32 -1.76
N THR A 181 5.06 8.39 -2.61
CA THR A 181 4.39 8.70 -3.89
C THR A 181 3.06 9.43 -3.65
N TYR A 182 2.20 8.91 -2.78
CA TYR A 182 0.96 9.59 -2.41
C TYR A 182 1.23 10.95 -1.78
N GLY A 183 2.21 11.00 -0.88
CA GLY A 183 2.59 12.23 -0.18
C GLY A 183 3.05 13.35 -1.11
N LEU A 184 3.72 13.05 -2.23
CA LEU A 184 4.08 14.05 -3.23
C LEU A 184 2.86 14.80 -3.78
N ALA A 185 1.83 14.04 -4.21
CA ALA A 185 0.60 14.63 -4.75
C ALA A 185 -0.21 15.37 -3.68
N LEU A 186 -0.30 14.79 -2.48
CA LEU A 186 -1.08 15.38 -1.40
C LEU A 186 -0.45 16.65 -0.85
N LYS A 187 0.88 16.71 -0.76
CA LYS A 187 1.60 17.92 -0.37
C LYS A 187 1.34 19.07 -1.37
N GLU A 188 1.25 18.78 -2.66
CA GLU A 188 0.87 19.75 -3.67
C GLU A 188 -0.62 20.14 -3.54
N LYS A 189 -1.52 19.17 -3.40
CA LYS A 189 -2.97 19.38 -3.32
C LYS A 189 -3.39 20.20 -2.11
N PHE A 190 -2.84 19.91 -0.92
CA PHE A 190 -3.19 20.57 0.34
C PHE A 190 -2.23 21.72 0.73
N GLY A 191 -1.15 21.93 -0.02
CA GLY A 191 -0.10 22.91 0.30
C GLY A 191 0.82 22.48 1.46
N ARG A 192 0.48 21.42 2.19
CA ARG A 192 1.26 20.85 3.30
C ARG A 192 1.02 19.35 3.45
N LEU A 193 1.93 18.68 4.11
CA LEU A 193 1.79 17.31 4.58
C LEU A 193 2.66 17.18 5.85
N ASP A 194 2.05 16.87 6.98
CA ASP A 194 2.72 16.89 8.28
C ASP A 194 3.21 15.52 8.70
N SER A 195 2.48 14.46 8.37
CA SER A 195 2.94 13.11 8.64
C SER A 195 2.34 12.07 7.67
N MET A 196 3.04 10.94 7.59
CA MET A 196 2.62 9.77 6.83
C MET A 196 2.65 8.53 7.73
N TRP A 197 1.62 7.69 7.67
CA TRP A 197 1.44 6.53 8.55
C TRP A 197 1.01 5.30 7.77
N LEU A 198 1.69 4.18 8.01
CA LEU A 198 1.23 2.85 7.62
C LEU A 198 0.54 2.21 8.84
N TYR A 199 -0.74 1.91 8.71
CA TYR A 199 -1.51 1.29 9.79
C TYR A 199 -1.70 -0.20 9.48
N TYR A 200 -1.01 -1.04 10.25
CA TYR A 200 -0.95 -2.48 10.00
C TYR A 200 -1.98 -3.24 10.81
N TYR A 201 -2.68 -4.16 10.14
CA TYR A 201 -3.56 -5.14 10.75
C TYR A 201 -2.98 -6.55 10.58
N ASN A 202 -2.74 -7.25 11.68
CA ASN A 202 -2.29 -8.65 11.66
C ASN A 202 -3.49 -9.58 11.47
N LYS A 203 -3.59 -10.25 10.34
CA LYS A 203 -4.72 -11.12 9.97
C LYS A 203 -4.88 -12.35 10.85
N ASP A 204 -3.81 -12.80 11.51
CA ASP A 204 -3.82 -14.03 12.32
C ASP A 204 -4.16 -13.75 13.79
N THR A 205 -3.90 -12.53 14.28
CA THR A 205 -4.04 -12.19 15.70
C THR A 205 -4.89 -10.96 15.96
N SER A 206 -5.42 -10.32 14.90
CA SER A 206 -6.21 -9.08 14.94
C SER A 206 -5.52 -7.90 15.65
N ARG A 207 -4.19 -7.97 15.82
CA ARG A 207 -3.43 -6.85 16.39
C ARG A 207 -3.28 -5.74 15.38
N MET A 208 -3.35 -4.51 15.85
CA MET A 208 -3.15 -3.32 15.04
C MET A 208 -1.94 -2.53 15.53
N LYS A 209 -1.21 -1.90 14.61
CA LYS A 209 -0.06 -1.06 14.95
C LYS A 209 0.21 -0.04 13.86
N ALA A 210 0.40 1.22 14.27
CA ALA A 210 0.85 2.28 13.40
C ALA A 210 2.39 2.28 13.26
N HIS A 211 2.87 2.68 12.08
CA HIS A 211 4.27 2.91 11.76
C HIS A 211 4.38 4.24 11.02
N GLN A 212 5.09 5.19 11.61
CA GLN A 212 5.32 6.47 10.97
C GLN A 212 6.34 6.32 9.84
N VAL A 213 5.98 6.83 8.68
CA VAL A 213 6.85 6.83 7.49
C VAL A 213 7.65 8.13 7.48
N PRO A 214 8.98 8.10 7.37
CA PRO A 214 9.81 9.30 7.35
C PRO A 214 9.49 10.19 6.15
N MET A 215 9.42 11.51 6.34
CA MET A 215 9.11 12.49 5.28
C MET A 215 10.12 12.48 4.13
N GLN A 216 11.36 12.06 4.37
CA GLN A 216 12.37 11.86 3.31
C GLN A 216 11.96 10.83 2.25
N MET A 217 10.92 10.04 2.50
CA MET A 217 10.37 9.12 1.50
C MET A 217 9.71 9.85 0.32
N LEU A 218 9.34 11.11 0.46
CA LEU A 218 8.90 11.96 -0.64
C LEU A 218 10.00 12.08 -1.72
N ASP A 219 11.22 12.44 -1.31
CA ASP A 219 12.35 12.61 -2.25
C ASP A 219 12.76 11.25 -2.85
N ARG A 220 12.74 10.20 -2.03
CA ARG A 220 13.05 8.84 -2.51
C ARG A 220 12.03 8.33 -3.52
N ALA A 221 10.73 8.60 -3.31
CA ALA A 221 9.68 8.25 -4.24
C ALA A 221 9.81 9.03 -5.56
N ARG A 222 10.10 10.34 -5.48
CA ARG A 222 10.39 11.17 -6.66
C ARG A 222 11.55 10.61 -7.46
N ALA A 223 12.67 10.33 -6.81
CA ALA A 223 13.86 9.77 -7.46
C ALA A 223 13.56 8.40 -8.10
N PHE A 224 12.83 7.52 -7.40
CA PHE A 224 12.42 6.21 -7.92
C PHE A 224 11.64 6.36 -9.24
N TRP A 225 10.58 7.17 -9.25
CA TRP A 225 9.75 7.33 -10.45
C TRP A 225 10.47 8.08 -11.58
N THR A 226 11.32 9.03 -11.26
CA THR A 226 12.17 9.69 -12.27
C THR A 226 13.07 8.67 -12.95
N ASN A 227 13.76 7.82 -12.18
CA ASN A 227 14.62 6.77 -12.73
C ASN A 227 13.83 5.76 -13.57
N VAL A 228 12.65 5.33 -13.13
CA VAL A 228 11.78 4.43 -13.90
C VAL A 228 11.41 5.06 -15.25
N ASN A 229 11.00 6.33 -15.25
CA ASN A 229 10.64 7.01 -16.49
C ASN A 229 11.86 7.17 -17.44
N GLU A 230 13.04 7.48 -16.91
CA GLU A 230 14.25 7.57 -17.74
C GLU A 230 14.64 6.21 -18.33
N GLU A 231 14.65 5.15 -17.53
CA GLU A 231 14.94 3.79 -18.01
C GLU A 231 13.98 3.36 -19.11
N HIS A 232 12.69 3.69 -18.97
CA HIS A 232 11.66 3.26 -19.92
C HIS A 232 11.66 4.04 -21.24
N LYS A 233 12.29 5.21 -21.30
CA LYS A 233 12.45 5.96 -22.56
C LYS A 233 13.27 5.19 -23.61
N GLU A 234 14.21 4.38 -23.15
CA GLU A 234 15.07 3.55 -24.02
C GLU A 234 14.44 2.18 -24.35
N GLY A 235 13.24 1.91 -23.87
CA GLY A 235 12.53 0.66 -24.07
C GLY A 235 12.60 -0.27 -22.86
N LEU A 236 12.69 -1.59 -23.11
CA LEU A 236 12.70 -2.59 -22.06
C LEU A 236 13.95 -2.45 -21.16
N PRO A 237 13.82 -2.15 -19.88
CA PRO A 237 14.96 -1.99 -18.98
C PRO A 237 15.83 -3.24 -18.90
N MET A 238 17.11 -3.06 -18.59
CA MET A 238 18.02 -4.18 -18.35
C MET A 238 17.53 -5.06 -17.20
N PHE A 239 17.98 -6.30 -17.15
CA PHE A 239 17.73 -7.13 -15.98
C PHE A 239 18.30 -6.43 -14.73
N ARG A 240 17.52 -6.44 -13.65
CA ARG A 240 18.02 -5.94 -12.39
C ARG A 240 19.27 -6.69 -11.98
N GLU A 241 20.22 -6.01 -11.40
CA GLU A 241 21.37 -6.63 -10.80
C GLU A 241 20.97 -7.51 -9.61
N ARG A 242 21.75 -8.57 -9.38
CA ARG A 242 21.48 -9.56 -8.33
C ARG A 242 21.32 -8.96 -6.92
N PHE A 243 21.89 -7.78 -6.70
CA PHE A 243 21.84 -7.05 -5.43
C PHE A 243 20.86 -5.87 -5.41
N SER A 244 19.98 -5.79 -6.38
CA SER A 244 18.90 -4.81 -6.35
C SER A 244 18.07 -4.98 -5.07
N PRO A 245 17.55 -3.89 -4.47
CA PRO A 245 16.68 -3.96 -3.29
C PRO A 245 15.38 -4.75 -3.52
N VAL A 246 15.04 -5.04 -4.77
CA VAL A 246 13.95 -5.95 -5.12
C VAL A 246 14.42 -7.38 -4.88
N GLU A 247 13.88 -8.02 -3.86
CA GLU A 247 14.25 -9.37 -3.46
C GLU A 247 13.94 -10.40 -4.56
N ASP A 248 14.80 -11.42 -4.73
CA ASP A 248 14.66 -12.47 -5.76
C ASP A 248 13.34 -13.24 -5.66
N TRP A 249 12.77 -13.37 -4.46
CA TRP A 249 11.50 -14.03 -4.26
C TRP A 249 10.34 -13.36 -5.03
N ASN A 250 10.42 -12.06 -5.35
CA ASN A 250 9.41 -11.35 -6.13
C ASN A 250 9.26 -11.95 -7.54
N CYS A 251 10.33 -12.51 -8.11
CA CYS A 251 10.26 -13.19 -9.40
C CYS A 251 9.38 -14.45 -9.34
N ASN A 252 9.30 -15.16 -8.22
CA ASN A 252 8.44 -16.32 -8.05
C ASN A 252 6.94 -16.00 -8.19
N TYR A 253 6.57 -14.73 -7.91
CA TYR A 253 5.19 -14.24 -7.96
C TYR A 253 4.96 -13.27 -9.12
N CYS A 254 5.96 -13.11 -10.01
CA CYS A 254 5.85 -12.19 -11.12
C CYS A 254 5.06 -12.81 -12.27
N ARG A 255 3.95 -12.18 -12.63
CA ARG A 255 3.10 -12.62 -13.74
C ARG A 255 3.75 -12.49 -15.15
N PHE A 256 4.92 -11.88 -15.22
CA PHE A 256 5.70 -11.70 -16.43
C PHE A 256 6.98 -12.55 -16.42
N LEU A 257 7.09 -13.53 -15.53
CA LEU A 257 8.32 -14.32 -15.37
C LEU A 257 8.75 -14.99 -16.67
N ASP A 258 7.82 -15.58 -17.41
CA ASP A 258 8.12 -16.29 -18.65
C ASP A 258 8.53 -15.33 -19.78
N HIS A 259 7.97 -14.13 -19.85
CA HIS A 259 8.43 -13.09 -20.77
C HIS A 259 9.81 -12.55 -20.37
N CYS A 260 10.01 -12.35 -19.07
CA CYS A 260 11.24 -11.79 -18.54
C CYS A 260 12.40 -12.77 -18.63
N ASN A 261 12.17 -14.05 -18.32
CA ASN A 261 13.16 -15.15 -18.28
C ASN A 261 14.54 -14.71 -17.75
N PRO A 262 14.62 -14.20 -16.50
CA PRO A 262 15.84 -13.61 -15.98
C PRO A 262 16.93 -14.68 -15.81
N PRO A 263 18.17 -14.44 -16.30
CA PRO A 263 19.23 -15.47 -16.37
C PRO A 263 19.74 -15.91 -14.99
N PHE A 264 19.53 -15.08 -13.96
CA PHE A 264 19.91 -15.37 -12.56
C PHE A 264 18.84 -16.13 -11.77
N PHE A 265 17.64 -16.27 -12.33
CA PHE A 265 16.51 -16.90 -11.66
C PHE A 265 16.39 -18.36 -12.07
N LYS A 266 16.55 -19.26 -11.12
CA LYS A 266 16.27 -20.69 -11.34
C LYS A 266 14.88 -20.99 -10.79
N LYS A 267 13.94 -21.35 -11.69
CA LYS A 267 12.63 -21.87 -11.32
C LYS A 267 12.85 -23.09 -10.42
N LYS A 268 12.40 -23.06 -9.19
CA LYS A 268 12.44 -24.21 -8.26
C LYS A 268 11.41 -25.24 -8.63
#